data_1d190da3c1427d5f27e816b6f76bad9d
#
_entry.id   1d190da3c1427d5f27e816b6f76bad9d
#
_cell.length_a   1.000
_cell.length_b   1.000
_cell.length_c   1.000
_cell.angle_alpha   90.00
_cell.angle_beta   90.00
_cell.angle_gamma   90.00
#
_symmetry.space_group_name_H-M   'P 1'
#
loop_
_entity.id
_entity.type
_entity.pdbx_description
1 polymer ?
#
loop_
_entity_poly.entity_id
_entity_poly.type
_entity_poly.pdbx_seq_one_letter_code
_entity_poly.pdbx_strand_id
1 'polypeptide(L)'
;MTTHTGTPPTPASPPLHLQGRILPEGEVCDIWIADGRISREPVGGSETIASGGWILPALVDAHVHLGIAEIGGPLDFEVLRNDLRHLTHSGVGAARILGSPERLPAHMLSRPGEPELLTAGVPVAAFDRFIPGWGRRVPDRLLAPACADEARCGWSKIIADWLGPDGGYGPSFSAHAIEAAVSAVHGIGARIAVHTQSSVAGARAAAAGVDSIEHGMHLPPSALDDLAAHSGFLVPTGFVFEQLKESMLDSSQPADLRRWFAEGLENHPDVVIGARDRGIPVLAGTDLPVGALVDEVVWLHRSGLSAHDAVGAASWTSREVLDLSRLRHSDRADLIWFAHDPRDDLEMLRSPELAVIGGEVSAAAP
;
A
#
# COMPACT_ATOMS: atom_id res chain seq x y z
N MET A 1 -19.56 -39.98 33.92
CA MET A 1 -19.37 -38.56 34.27
C MET A 1 -17.93 -38.19 33.96
N THR A 2 -17.63 -37.69 32.78
CA THR A 2 -16.30 -37.21 32.38
C THR A 2 -16.26 -35.72 32.64
N THR A 3 -15.52 -35.29 33.62
CA THR A 3 -15.28 -33.89 33.93
C THR A 3 -14.30 -33.33 32.87
N HIS A 4 -14.80 -32.48 31.97
CA HIS A 4 -13.97 -31.61 31.14
C HIS A 4 -13.27 -30.61 32.06
N THR A 5 -12.00 -30.83 32.36
CA THR A 5 -11.10 -29.81 32.91
C THR A 5 -10.78 -28.82 31.80
N GLY A 6 -11.54 -27.72 31.69
CA GLY A 6 -11.19 -26.61 30.83
C GLY A 6 -9.82 -26.07 31.27
N THR A 7 -8.88 -25.94 30.33
CA THR A 7 -7.62 -25.23 30.55
C THR A 7 -7.97 -23.81 31.03
N PRO A 8 -7.38 -23.30 32.12
CA PRO A 8 -7.62 -21.94 32.56
C PRO A 8 -7.24 -20.96 31.43
N PRO A 9 -7.99 -19.87 31.23
CA PRO A 9 -7.63 -18.87 30.25
C PRO A 9 -6.22 -18.37 30.53
N THR A 10 -5.39 -18.27 29.51
CA THR A 10 -4.07 -17.64 29.60
C THR A 10 -4.26 -16.25 30.19
N PRO A 11 -3.48 -15.84 31.22
CA PRO A 11 -3.60 -14.50 31.77
C PRO A 11 -3.38 -13.50 30.62
N ALA A 12 -4.29 -12.54 30.49
CA ALA A 12 -4.16 -11.46 29.54
C ALA A 12 -2.83 -10.74 29.79
N SER A 13 -2.08 -10.43 28.73
CA SER A 13 -0.86 -9.63 28.85
C SER A 13 -1.19 -8.30 29.52
N PRO A 14 -0.30 -7.77 30.40
CA PRO A 14 -0.56 -6.48 31.05
C PRO A 14 -0.77 -5.39 29.97
N PRO A 15 -1.61 -4.39 30.25
CA PRO A 15 -1.70 -3.24 29.38
C PRO A 15 -0.34 -2.56 29.22
N LEU A 16 -0.08 -1.98 28.06
CA LEU A 16 1.18 -1.31 27.75
C LEU A 16 1.02 0.21 27.87
N HIS A 17 2.12 0.89 28.16
CA HIS A 17 2.19 2.35 28.17
C HIS A 17 3.42 2.84 27.43
N LEU A 18 3.23 3.89 26.62
CA LEU A 18 4.28 4.62 25.95
C LEU A 18 4.09 6.12 26.17
N GLN A 19 5.18 6.85 26.30
CA GLN A 19 5.19 8.31 26.26
C GLN A 19 6.16 8.78 25.20
N GLY A 20 5.79 9.74 24.36
CA GLY A 20 6.68 10.27 23.33
C GLY A 20 6.04 11.36 22.48
N ARG A 21 6.79 11.86 21.50
CA ARG A 21 6.30 12.80 20.51
C ARG A 21 5.56 12.03 19.41
N ILE A 22 4.28 12.30 19.24
CA ILE A 22 3.46 11.63 18.23
C ILE A 22 3.54 12.42 16.93
N LEU A 23 3.96 11.77 15.85
CA LEU A 23 3.92 12.32 14.49
C LEU A 23 2.52 12.15 13.84
N PRO A 24 2.13 13.09 12.95
CA PRO A 24 2.90 14.20 12.39
C PRO A 24 3.04 15.45 13.28
N GLU A 25 2.18 15.68 14.27
CA GLU A 25 2.07 16.94 15.03
C GLU A 25 3.29 17.20 15.93
N GLY A 26 3.94 16.16 16.41
CA GLY A 26 5.12 16.24 17.29
C GLY A 26 4.78 16.59 18.74
N GLU A 27 3.53 16.49 19.15
CA GLU A 27 3.08 16.71 20.52
C GLU A 27 3.51 15.57 21.44
N VAL A 28 3.96 15.90 22.66
CA VAL A 28 4.28 14.88 23.69
C VAL A 28 2.99 14.39 24.30
N CYS A 29 2.72 13.10 24.16
CA CYS A 29 1.53 12.47 24.67
C CYS A 29 1.84 11.12 25.31
N ASP A 30 0.93 10.69 26.17
CA ASP A 30 0.88 9.33 26.68
C ASP A 30 -0.10 8.49 25.86
N ILE A 31 0.27 7.25 25.60
CA ILE A 31 -0.57 6.23 24.94
C ILE A 31 -0.58 5.00 25.82
N TRP A 32 -1.78 4.48 26.11
CA TRP A 32 -1.97 3.16 26.71
C TRP A 32 -2.54 2.21 25.67
N ILE A 33 -2.18 0.94 25.79
CA ILE A 33 -2.69 -0.12 24.92
C ILE A 33 -3.28 -1.21 25.80
N ALA A 34 -4.56 -1.47 25.60
CA ALA A 34 -5.28 -2.54 26.29
C ALA A 34 -6.19 -3.25 25.27
N ASP A 35 -6.23 -4.58 25.34
CA ASP A 35 -7.04 -5.42 24.44
C ASP A 35 -6.84 -5.09 22.95
N GLY A 36 -5.61 -4.81 22.58
CA GLY A 36 -5.22 -4.48 21.20
C GLY A 36 -5.64 -3.09 20.70
N ARG A 37 -6.10 -2.22 21.60
CA ARG A 37 -6.62 -0.88 21.26
C ARG A 37 -5.91 0.23 22.01
N ILE A 38 -5.86 1.41 21.39
CA ILE A 38 -5.32 2.64 21.95
C ILE A 38 -6.28 3.21 22.99
N SER A 39 -5.75 3.59 24.16
CA SER A 39 -6.40 4.47 25.12
C SER A 39 -5.60 5.77 25.27
N ARG A 40 -6.30 6.90 25.34
CA ARG A 40 -5.72 8.21 25.70
C ARG A 40 -5.92 8.53 27.18
N GLU A 41 -6.53 7.60 27.92
CA GLU A 41 -6.72 7.67 29.36
C GLU A 41 -5.88 6.60 30.04
N PRO A 42 -5.34 6.87 31.26
CA PRO A 42 -4.54 5.90 32.00
C PRO A 42 -5.26 4.57 32.22
N VAL A 43 -4.56 3.49 31.93
CA VAL A 43 -5.04 2.11 32.19
C VAL A 43 -4.25 1.55 33.36
N GLY A 44 -4.95 1.13 34.42
CA GLY A 44 -4.32 0.60 35.64
C GLY A 44 -3.52 -0.68 35.39
N GLY A 45 -2.33 -0.79 35.98
CA GLY A 45 -1.46 -1.95 35.83
C GLY A 45 -0.66 -1.99 34.53
N SER A 46 -0.62 -0.89 33.78
CA SER A 46 0.16 -0.80 32.56
C SER A 46 1.67 -0.86 32.81
N GLU A 47 2.38 -1.58 31.93
CA GLU A 47 3.84 -1.60 31.85
C GLU A 47 4.33 -0.50 30.91
N THR A 48 5.25 0.36 31.35
CA THR A 48 5.87 1.36 30.48
C THR A 48 6.96 0.70 29.66
N ILE A 49 6.74 0.61 28.33
CA ILE A 49 7.65 -0.04 27.38
C ILE A 49 8.53 0.94 26.60
N ALA A 50 8.16 2.24 26.54
CA ALA A 50 8.98 3.31 25.96
C ALA A 50 8.67 4.66 26.63
N SER A 51 9.69 5.51 26.75
CA SER A 51 9.54 6.87 27.30
C SER A 51 10.47 7.84 26.58
N GLY A 52 9.93 9.00 26.19
CA GLY A 52 10.60 9.93 25.29
C GLY A 52 10.55 9.45 23.84
N GLY A 53 11.42 10.02 22.99
CA GLY A 53 11.51 9.65 21.59
C GLY A 53 10.28 10.02 20.75
N TRP A 54 10.06 9.27 19.68
CA TRP A 54 9.10 9.57 18.63
C TRP A 54 8.19 8.38 18.36
N ILE A 55 6.89 8.63 18.34
CA ILE A 55 5.85 7.63 18.08
C ILE A 55 5.22 7.96 16.73
N LEU A 56 5.17 6.98 15.84
CA LEU A 56 4.49 7.07 14.55
C LEU A 56 3.36 6.05 14.51
N PRO A 57 2.24 6.35 13.82
CA PRO A 57 1.38 5.29 13.34
C PRO A 57 2.22 4.30 12.52
N ALA A 58 2.04 3.00 12.74
CA ALA A 58 2.80 1.97 12.05
C ALA A 58 2.74 2.13 10.53
N LEU A 59 3.79 1.73 9.83
CA LEU A 59 3.94 1.93 8.39
C LEU A 59 2.83 1.22 7.61
N VAL A 60 2.58 1.71 6.40
CA VAL A 60 1.61 1.18 5.45
C VAL A 60 2.30 0.97 4.11
N ASP A 61 2.21 -0.23 3.57
CA ASP A 61 2.56 -0.51 2.18
C ASP A 61 1.29 -0.39 1.33
N ALA A 62 1.16 0.71 0.59
CA ALA A 62 -0.07 1.03 -0.15
C ALA A 62 -0.21 0.27 -1.48
N HIS A 63 0.80 -0.47 -1.91
CA HIS A 63 0.78 -1.32 -3.10
C HIS A 63 1.81 -2.44 -2.97
N VAL A 64 1.35 -3.66 -2.73
CA VAL A 64 2.22 -4.83 -2.59
C VAL A 64 1.52 -6.10 -3.10
N HIS A 65 2.31 -7.11 -3.47
CA HIS A 65 1.84 -8.45 -3.83
C HIS A 65 2.42 -9.47 -2.85
N LEU A 66 1.61 -9.91 -1.88
CA LEU A 66 2.01 -10.87 -0.85
C LEU A 66 1.68 -12.30 -1.24
N GLY A 67 2.48 -13.25 -0.74
CA GLY A 67 2.25 -14.69 -0.97
C GLY A 67 2.65 -15.15 -2.36
N ILE A 68 3.56 -14.45 -3.02
CA ILE A 68 3.98 -14.69 -4.40
C ILE A 68 5.45 -15.12 -4.42
N ALA A 69 5.69 -16.40 -4.69
CA ALA A 69 7.05 -16.93 -4.79
C ALA A 69 7.72 -16.57 -6.12
N GLU A 70 6.92 -16.48 -7.20
CA GLU A 70 7.36 -16.06 -8.54
C GLU A 70 6.24 -15.34 -9.28
N ILE A 71 6.59 -14.38 -10.11
CA ILE A 71 5.64 -13.60 -10.91
C ILE A 71 4.86 -14.53 -11.85
N GLY A 72 3.53 -14.48 -11.81
CA GLY A 72 2.65 -15.36 -12.61
C GLY A 72 2.33 -16.68 -11.92
N GLY A 73 2.96 -16.98 -10.77
CA GLY A 73 2.68 -18.17 -9.96
C GLY A 73 1.38 -18.08 -9.15
N PRO A 74 0.98 -19.18 -8.51
CA PRO A 74 -0.18 -19.22 -7.63
C PRO A 74 0.08 -18.52 -6.30
N LEU A 75 -0.99 -18.25 -5.55
CA LEU A 75 -0.89 -17.80 -4.17
C LEU A 75 -0.34 -18.93 -3.30
N ASP A 76 0.75 -18.64 -2.58
CA ASP A 76 1.38 -19.55 -1.62
C ASP A 76 1.18 -19.03 -0.19
N PHE A 77 0.44 -19.79 0.63
CA PHE A 77 0.12 -19.41 2.01
C PHE A 77 1.32 -19.50 2.96
N GLU A 78 2.37 -20.25 2.63
CA GLU A 78 3.60 -20.28 3.42
C GLU A 78 4.42 -19.02 3.15
N VAL A 79 4.57 -18.65 1.87
CA VAL A 79 5.18 -17.39 1.47
C VAL A 79 4.41 -16.21 2.08
N LEU A 80 3.07 -16.20 1.99
CA LEU A 80 2.23 -15.15 2.59
C LEU A 80 2.49 -14.99 4.11
N ARG A 81 2.59 -16.11 4.85
CA ARG A 81 2.90 -16.05 6.29
C ARG A 81 4.29 -15.51 6.59
N ASN A 82 5.27 -15.81 5.71
CA ASN A 82 6.61 -15.27 5.82
C ASN A 82 6.63 -13.77 5.55
N ASP A 83 5.93 -13.33 4.49
CA ASP A 83 5.77 -11.93 4.14
C ASP A 83 5.13 -11.13 5.28
N LEU A 84 4.02 -11.62 5.84
CA LEU A 84 3.33 -10.97 6.97
C LEU A 84 4.24 -10.83 8.19
N ARG A 85 5.02 -11.88 8.52
CA ARG A 85 6.02 -11.80 9.60
C ARG A 85 7.09 -10.75 9.30
N HIS A 86 7.59 -10.71 8.07
CA HIS A 86 8.57 -9.71 7.66
C HIS A 86 8.01 -8.29 7.80
N LEU A 87 6.81 -8.04 7.29
CA LEU A 87 6.13 -6.74 7.42
C LEU A 87 5.96 -6.34 8.89
N THR A 88 5.47 -7.28 9.75
CA THR A 88 5.31 -7.02 11.17
C THR A 88 6.63 -6.61 11.85
N HIS A 89 7.73 -7.32 11.57
CA HIS A 89 9.05 -7.00 12.14
C HIS A 89 9.61 -5.67 11.62
N SER A 90 9.27 -5.28 10.40
CA SER A 90 9.66 -4.00 9.82
C SER A 90 8.74 -2.84 10.23
N GLY A 91 7.81 -3.05 11.17
CA GLY A 91 6.90 -2.01 11.65
C GLY A 91 5.78 -1.64 10.67
N VAL A 92 5.51 -2.48 9.67
CA VAL A 92 4.38 -2.30 8.75
C VAL A 92 3.11 -2.87 9.39
N GLY A 93 2.17 -2.01 9.74
CA GLY A 93 0.91 -2.38 10.40
C GLY A 93 -0.28 -2.54 9.45
N ALA A 94 -0.12 -2.17 8.18
CA ALA A 94 -1.13 -2.41 7.16
C ALA A 94 -0.49 -2.55 5.77
N ALA A 95 -1.14 -3.35 4.89
CA ALA A 95 -0.70 -3.54 3.53
C ALA A 95 -1.91 -3.59 2.57
N ARG A 96 -1.81 -2.92 1.41
CA ARG A 96 -2.83 -2.97 0.38
C ARG A 96 -2.38 -3.88 -0.77
N ILE A 97 -2.97 -5.07 -0.85
CA ILE A 97 -2.71 -6.07 -1.89
C ILE A 97 -3.53 -5.72 -3.13
N LEU A 98 -2.89 -5.10 -4.11
CA LEU A 98 -3.55 -4.62 -5.34
C LEU A 98 -3.56 -5.66 -6.45
N GLY A 99 -3.77 -6.89 -6.08
CA GLY A 99 -3.95 -8.01 -6.96
C GLY A 99 -3.28 -9.26 -6.42
N SER A 100 -4.05 -10.34 -6.41
CA SER A 100 -3.59 -11.68 -6.07
C SER A 100 -4.07 -12.64 -7.14
N PRO A 101 -3.37 -13.76 -7.39
CA PRO A 101 -3.87 -14.80 -8.30
C PRO A 101 -5.24 -15.34 -7.90
N GLU A 102 -5.55 -15.31 -6.60
CA GLU A 102 -6.78 -15.77 -5.99
C GLU A 102 -7.26 -14.75 -4.96
N ARG A 103 -8.56 -14.78 -4.63
CA ARG A 103 -9.09 -13.96 -3.54
C ARG A 103 -8.62 -14.48 -2.19
N LEU A 104 -8.09 -13.59 -1.36
CA LEU A 104 -7.71 -13.94 0.00
C LEU A 104 -8.96 -14.28 0.84
N PRO A 105 -8.88 -15.33 1.68
CA PRO A 105 -9.94 -15.64 2.63
C PRO A 105 -10.14 -14.49 3.64
N ALA A 106 -11.40 -14.12 3.92
CA ALA A 106 -11.73 -13.00 4.80
C ALA A 106 -11.07 -13.06 6.19
N HIS A 107 -10.88 -14.27 6.75
CA HIS A 107 -10.25 -14.45 8.06
C HIS A 107 -8.74 -14.10 8.09
N MET A 108 -8.13 -13.84 6.93
CA MET A 108 -6.73 -13.42 6.81
C MET A 108 -6.58 -11.89 6.71
N LEU A 109 -7.66 -11.14 6.56
CA LEU A 109 -7.59 -9.70 6.31
C LEU A 109 -7.26 -8.87 7.56
N SER A 110 -7.57 -9.40 8.76
CA SER A 110 -7.23 -8.73 10.01
C SER A 110 -7.07 -9.78 11.11
N ARG A 111 -5.86 -9.90 11.66
CA ARG A 111 -5.53 -10.84 12.73
C ARG A 111 -4.72 -10.13 13.81
N PRO A 112 -4.87 -10.51 15.07
CA PRO A 112 -4.00 -9.99 16.14
C PRO A 112 -2.52 -10.22 15.81
N GLY A 113 -1.67 -9.24 16.09
CA GLY A 113 -0.21 -9.34 15.86
C GLY A 113 0.24 -9.34 14.39
N GLU A 114 -0.69 -9.27 13.42
CA GLU A 114 -0.37 -9.22 11.98
C GLU A 114 -0.85 -7.90 11.37
N PRO A 115 -0.26 -7.44 10.23
CA PRO A 115 -0.74 -6.27 9.51
C PRO A 115 -2.20 -6.41 9.08
N GLU A 116 -2.92 -5.30 9.07
CA GLU A 116 -4.26 -5.23 8.46
C GLU A 116 -4.14 -5.27 6.94
N LEU A 117 -4.92 -6.14 6.27
CA LEU A 117 -4.85 -6.31 4.83
C LEU A 117 -6.07 -5.70 4.13
N LEU A 118 -5.81 -4.76 3.24
CA LEU A 118 -6.76 -4.29 2.23
C LEU A 118 -6.51 -5.07 0.93
N THR A 119 -7.54 -5.53 0.24
CA THR A 119 -7.35 -6.34 -0.97
C THR A 119 -8.29 -5.95 -2.10
N ALA A 120 -7.75 -5.95 -3.33
CA ALA A 120 -8.49 -5.70 -4.56
C ALA A 120 -8.97 -6.99 -5.27
N GLY A 121 -8.84 -8.15 -4.61
CA GLY A 121 -9.17 -9.43 -5.23
C GLY A 121 -8.26 -9.79 -6.39
N VAL A 122 -8.81 -10.39 -7.45
CA VAL A 122 -8.07 -10.73 -8.67
C VAL A 122 -8.06 -9.52 -9.62
N PRO A 123 -6.89 -9.07 -10.11
CA PRO A 123 -6.83 -7.92 -11.03
C PRO A 123 -7.63 -8.19 -12.30
N VAL A 124 -8.36 -7.19 -12.79
CA VAL A 124 -9.13 -7.32 -14.03
C VAL A 124 -8.31 -6.77 -15.19
N ALA A 125 -8.08 -7.60 -16.21
CA ALA A 125 -7.23 -7.28 -17.34
C ALA A 125 -7.90 -7.62 -18.69
N ALA A 126 -7.45 -7.02 -19.76
CA ALA A 126 -7.85 -7.39 -21.12
C ALA A 126 -7.16 -8.70 -21.56
N PHE A 127 -7.69 -9.35 -22.60
CA PHE A 127 -7.03 -10.49 -23.22
C PHE A 127 -5.65 -10.08 -23.77
N ASP A 128 -4.68 -10.96 -23.61
CA ASP A 128 -3.27 -10.78 -24.06
C ASP A 128 -2.57 -9.51 -23.51
N ARG A 129 -3.09 -8.96 -22.41
CA ARG A 129 -2.59 -7.75 -21.74
C ARG A 129 -2.48 -8.00 -20.25
N PHE A 130 -1.39 -8.38 -19.74
CA PHE A 130 -0.96 -8.60 -18.35
C PHE A 130 -0.14 -9.90 -18.21
N ILE A 131 0.38 -10.13 -17.02
CA ILE A 131 1.22 -11.28 -16.66
C ILE A 131 0.46 -12.59 -16.95
N PRO A 132 1.04 -13.54 -17.72
CA PRO A 132 0.45 -14.87 -17.91
C PRO A 132 0.17 -15.55 -16.56
N GLY A 133 -0.97 -16.22 -16.45
CA GLY A 133 -1.40 -16.89 -15.21
C GLY A 133 -2.11 -15.98 -14.21
N TRP A 134 -1.97 -14.65 -14.30
CA TRP A 134 -2.63 -13.69 -13.43
C TRP A 134 -3.75 -12.93 -14.12
N GLY A 135 -4.70 -12.49 -13.30
CA GLY A 135 -5.77 -11.59 -13.71
C GLY A 135 -6.97 -12.29 -14.34
N ARG A 136 -8.12 -11.73 -14.08
CA ARG A 136 -9.40 -12.08 -14.68
C ARG A 136 -9.51 -11.41 -16.04
N ARG A 137 -9.48 -12.20 -17.12
CA ARG A 137 -9.48 -11.68 -18.50
C ARG A 137 -10.89 -11.40 -18.98
N VAL A 138 -11.15 -10.15 -19.39
CA VAL A 138 -12.46 -9.71 -19.88
C VAL A 138 -12.34 -8.76 -21.07
N PRO A 139 -13.34 -8.74 -21.97
CA PRO A 139 -13.50 -7.67 -22.95
C PRO A 139 -14.14 -6.43 -22.31
N ASP A 140 -14.03 -5.25 -22.94
CA ASP A 140 -14.58 -3.96 -22.49
C ASP A 140 -15.99 -4.09 -21.88
N ARG A 141 -16.92 -4.74 -22.56
CA ARG A 141 -18.32 -4.87 -22.11
C ARG A 141 -18.51 -5.62 -20.80
N LEU A 142 -17.51 -6.35 -20.34
CA LEU A 142 -17.55 -7.13 -19.08
C LEU A 142 -16.62 -6.52 -18.00
N LEU A 143 -15.93 -5.39 -18.27
CA LEU A 143 -15.06 -4.77 -17.29
C LEU A 143 -15.83 -4.35 -16.03
N ALA A 144 -16.91 -3.60 -16.19
CA ALA A 144 -17.71 -3.10 -15.08
C ALA A 144 -18.23 -4.20 -14.14
N PRO A 145 -18.95 -5.25 -14.63
CA PRO A 145 -19.40 -6.32 -13.75
C PRO A 145 -18.25 -7.14 -13.15
N ALA A 146 -17.13 -7.30 -13.85
CA ALA A 146 -15.97 -7.99 -13.31
C ALA A 146 -15.32 -7.19 -12.16
N CYS A 147 -15.13 -5.88 -12.32
CA CYS A 147 -14.59 -5.03 -11.27
C CYS A 147 -15.51 -4.99 -10.04
N ALA A 148 -16.82 -4.87 -10.20
CA ALA A 148 -17.77 -4.91 -9.10
C ALA A 148 -17.76 -6.25 -8.36
N ASP A 149 -17.57 -7.38 -9.07
CA ASP A 149 -17.46 -8.70 -8.44
C ASP A 149 -16.13 -8.87 -7.67
N GLU A 150 -15.03 -8.32 -8.15
CA GLU A 150 -13.73 -8.33 -7.43
C GLU A 150 -13.68 -7.34 -6.26
N ALA A 151 -14.49 -6.28 -6.27
CA ALA A 151 -14.50 -5.23 -5.25
C ALA A 151 -15.16 -5.62 -3.90
N ARG A 152 -15.54 -6.89 -3.68
CA ARG A 152 -16.27 -7.34 -2.48
C ARG A 152 -15.54 -7.09 -1.15
N CYS A 153 -14.24 -6.96 -1.18
CA CYS A 153 -13.41 -6.61 -0.01
C CYS A 153 -13.03 -5.13 0.04
N GLY A 154 -13.79 -4.27 -0.65
CA GLY A 154 -13.65 -2.83 -0.61
C GLY A 154 -12.83 -2.22 -1.75
N TRP A 155 -12.03 -3.01 -2.48
CA TRP A 155 -11.20 -2.55 -3.59
C TRP A 155 -11.35 -3.43 -4.84
N SER A 156 -11.18 -2.82 -6.01
CA SER A 156 -10.98 -3.49 -7.29
C SER A 156 -9.70 -2.96 -7.95
N LYS A 157 -9.04 -3.76 -8.78
CA LYS A 157 -7.86 -3.37 -9.56
C LYS A 157 -8.09 -3.59 -11.04
N ILE A 158 -7.85 -2.55 -11.86
CA ILE A 158 -7.81 -2.62 -13.33
C ILE A 158 -6.35 -2.56 -13.79
N ILE A 159 -6.02 -3.36 -14.81
CA ILE A 159 -4.81 -3.21 -15.61
C ILE A 159 -5.18 -2.41 -16.86
N ALA A 160 -5.05 -1.08 -16.77
CA ALA A 160 -5.55 -0.17 -17.82
C ALA A 160 -4.64 -0.09 -19.03
N ASP A 161 -3.37 -0.48 -18.91
CA ASP A 161 -2.42 -0.62 -20.00
C ASP A 161 -1.41 -1.74 -19.74
N TRP A 162 -0.79 -2.23 -20.78
CA TRP A 162 0.25 -3.26 -20.74
C TRP A 162 0.93 -3.39 -22.09
N LEU A 163 2.04 -4.14 -22.15
CA LEU A 163 2.66 -4.56 -23.41
C LEU A 163 1.66 -5.35 -24.24
N GLY A 164 1.49 -4.97 -25.50
CA GLY A 164 0.68 -5.69 -26.47
C GLY A 164 1.46 -6.79 -27.18
N PRO A 165 0.76 -7.61 -27.99
CA PRO A 165 1.39 -8.63 -28.82
C PRO A 165 2.39 -8.05 -29.85
N ASP A 166 2.25 -6.78 -30.19
CA ASP A 166 3.15 -6.01 -31.06
C ASP A 166 4.39 -5.46 -30.35
N GLY A 167 4.51 -5.71 -29.02
CA GLY A 167 5.59 -5.21 -28.17
C GLY A 167 5.45 -3.73 -27.79
N GLY A 168 4.38 -3.06 -28.20
CA GLY A 168 4.08 -1.68 -27.80
C GLY A 168 3.32 -1.63 -26.46
N TYR A 169 3.65 -0.64 -25.62
CA TYR A 169 2.90 -0.37 -24.40
C TYR A 169 1.70 0.54 -24.70
N GLY A 170 0.50 0.13 -24.33
CA GLY A 170 -0.69 0.91 -24.65
C GLY A 170 -1.96 0.48 -23.95
N PRO A 171 -3.05 1.26 -24.09
CA PRO A 171 -4.30 1.05 -23.38
C PRO A 171 -4.91 -0.34 -23.61
N SER A 172 -5.40 -0.93 -22.51
CA SER A 172 -6.09 -2.23 -22.48
C SER A 172 -7.60 -2.11 -22.67
N PHE A 173 -8.17 -0.97 -22.27
CA PHE A 173 -9.61 -0.71 -22.25
C PHE A 173 -9.96 0.67 -22.83
N SER A 174 -11.18 0.81 -23.34
CA SER A 174 -11.71 2.11 -23.75
C SER A 174 -12.04 3.01 -22.56
N ALA A 175 -12.08 4.34 -22.76
CA ALA A 175 -12.49 5.28 -21.73
C ALA A 175 -13.88 4.94 -21.18
N HIS A 176 -14.86 4.66 -22.05
CA HIS A 176 -16.21 4.30 -21.65
C HIS A 176 -16.27 3.03 -20.77
N ALA A 177 -15.43 2.02 -21.06
CA ALA A 177 -15.37 0.81 -20.22
C ALA A 177 -14.83 1.12 -18.82
N ILE A 178 -13.82 1.99 -18.70
CA ILE A 178 -13.26 2.43 -17.43
C ILE A 178 -14.29 3.25 -16.64
N GLU A 179 -14.96 4.21 -17.26
CA GLU A 179 -16.04 5.01 -16.65
C GLU A 179 -17.16 4.11 -16.10
N ALA A 180 -17.60 3.13 -16.89
CA ALA A 180 -18.62 2.17 -16.46
C ALA A 180 -18.13 1.31 -15.27
N ALA A 181 -16.85 0.94 -15.23
CA ALA A 181 -16.26 0.17 -14.12
C ALA A 181 -16.19 1.01 -12.85
N VAL A 182 -15.74 2.27 -12.93
CA VAL A 182 -15.73 3.21 -11.80
C VAL A 182 -17.14 3.37 -11.23
N SER A 183 -18.12 3.67 -12.08
CA SER A 183 -19.53 3.81 -11.67
C SER A 183 -20.07 2.56 -10.99
N ALA A 184 -19.74 1.36 -11.50
CA ALA A 184 -20.22 0.10 -10.93
C ALA A 184 -19.58 -0.20 -9.56
N VAL A 185 -18.30 0.08 -9.39
CA VAL A 185 -17.56 -0.13 -8.13
C VAL A 185 -18.00 0.88 -7.08
N HIS A 186 -18.09 2.17 -7.43
CA HIS A 186 -18.59 3.21 -6.53
C HIS A 186 -20.06 2.96 -6.16
N GLY A 187 -20.86 2.44 -7.07
CA GLY A 187 -22.28 2.10 -6.83
C GLY A 187 -22.50 1.06 -5.73
N ILE A 188 -21.49 0.27 -5.39
CA ILE A 188 -21.51 -0.69 -4.27
C ILE A 188 -20.71 -0.20 -3.03
N GLY A 189 -20.26 1.07 -3.02
CA GLY A 189 -19.50 1.67 -1.93
C GLY A 189 -18.04 1.19 -1.83
N ALA A 190 -17.49 0.61 -2.90
CA ALA A 190 -16.10 0.18 -2.98
C ALA A 190 -15.24 1.19 -3.76
N ARG A 191 -13.91 1.02 -3.74
CA ARG A 191 -12.91 1.84 -4.40
C ARG A 191 -12.23 1.09 -5.55
N ILE A 192 -11.65 1.84 -6.49
CA ILE A 192 -11.00 1.28 -7.67
C ILE A 192 -9.58 1.82 -7.85
N ALA A 193 -8.61 0.91 -7.96
CA ALA A 193 -7.20 1.18 -8.24
C ALA A 193 -6.87 0.80 -9.69
N VAL A 194 -6.00 1.57 -10.33
CA VAL A 194 -5.67 1.37 -11.74
C VAL A 194 -4.17 1.32 -11.96
N HIS A 195 -3.67 0.18 -12.44
CA HIS A 195 -2.34 0.08 -13.02
C HIS A 195 -2.30 0.87 -14.33
N THR A 196 -1.42 1.84 -14.44
CA THR A 196 -1.13 2.54 -15.68
C THR A 196 0.28 3.10 -15.69
N GLN A 197 0.95 2.98 -16.82
CA GLN A 197 2.24 3.60 -17.07
C GLN A 197 2.20 4.54 -18.27
N SER A 198 1.21 4.38 -19.17
CA SER A 198 1.09 5.22 -20.36
C SER A 198 0.27 6.49 -20.11
N SER A 199 0.61 7.57 -20.81
CA SER A 199 -0.12 8.84 -20.71
C SER A 199 -1.59 8.72 -21.11
N VAL A 200 -1.90 7.89 -22.11
CA VAL A 200 -3.27 7.74 -22.62
C VAL A 200 -4.17 7.00 -21.65
N ALA A 201 -3.72 5.86 -21.11
CA ALA A 201 -4.51 5.09 -20.16
C ALA A 201 -4.64 5.84 -18.83
N GLY A 202 -3.55 6.49 -18.37
CA GLY A 202 -3.57 7.32 -17.17
C GLY A 202 -4.57 8.48 -17.26
N ALA A 203 -4.58 9.19 -18.38
CA ALA A 203 -5.56 10.26 -18.62
C ALA A 203 -7.01 9.74 -18.62
N ARG A 204 -7.27 8.58 -19.24
CA ARG A 204 -8.60 7.95 -19.22
C ARG A 204 -9.04 7.55 -17.81
N ALA A 205 -8.11 6.98 -17.03
CA ALA A 205 -8.38 6.57 -15.66
C ALA A 205 -8.69 7.77 -14.76
N ALA A 206 -7.86 8.81 -14.81
CA ALA A 206 -8.07 10.03 -14.04
C ALA A 206 -9.39 10.72 -14.38
N ALA A 207 -9.68 10.91 -15.67
CA ALA A 207 -10.93 11.52 -16.14
C ALA A 207 -12.19 10.70 -15.75
N ALA A 208 -12.05 9.37 -15.63
CA ALA A 208 -13.13 8.50 -15.18
C ALA A 208 -13.40 8.59 -13.67
N GLY A 209 -12.53 9.24 -12.88
CA GLY A 209 -12.68 9.40 -11.44
C GLY A 209 -12.28 8.16 -10.64
N VAL A 210 -11.18 7.48 -11.02
CA VAL A 210 -10.61 6.40 -10.22
C VAL A 210 -10.08 6.91 -8.88
N ASP A 211 -10.12 6.07 -7.84
CA ASP A 211 -9.66 6.46 -6.50
C ASP A 211 -8.13 6.42 -6.40
N SER A 212 -7.47 5.52 -7.11
CA SER A 212 -6.02 5.32 -7.02
C SER A 212 -5.40 5.08 -8.38
N ILE A 213 -4.34 5.85 -8.70
CA ILE A 213 -3.45 5.57 -9.83
C ILE A 213 -2.17 4.95 -9.28
N GLU A 214 -1.83 3.79 -9.82
CA GLU A 214 -0.61 3.07 -9.50
C GLU A 214 0.43 3.31 -10.59
N HIS A 215 1.69 3.50 -10.20
CA HIS A 215 2.83 3.80 -11.05
C HIS A 215 2.75 5.18 -11.69
N GLY A 216 2.07 5.33 -12.79
CA GLY A 216 1.79 6.63 -13.41
C GLY A 216 2.98 7.34 -14.03
N MET A 217 4.08 6.64 -14.39
CA MET A 217 5.35 7.26 -14.77
C MET A 217 5.27 8.19 -16.02
N HIS A 218 4.21 8.08 -16.83
CA HIS A 218 3.95 8.96 -17.97
C HIS A 218 2.65 9.77 -17.81
N LEU A 219 2.17 10.00 -16.60
CA LEU A 219 0.96 10.81 -16.40
C LEU A 219 1.17 12.24 -16.89
N PRO A 220 0.30 12.75 -17.78
CA PRO A 220 0.36 14.13 -18.18
C PRO A 220 -0.21 15.06 -17.08
N PRO A 221 0.20 16.34 -17.03
CA PRO A 221 -0.32 17.30 -16.06
C PRO A 221 -1.85 17.38 -15.99
N SER A 222 -2.54 17.24 -17.13
CA SER A 222 -4.02 17.23 -17.16
C SER A 222 -4.63 16.05 -16.44
N ALA A 223 -3.98 14.87 -16.45
CA ALA A 223 -4.45 13.73 -15.69
C ALA A 223 -4.30 13.95 -14.17
N LEU A 224 -3.28 14.69 -13.74
CA LEU A 224 -3.15 15.10 -12.35
C LEU A 224 -4.23 16.12 -11.96
N ASP A 225 -4.61 17.04 -12.86
CA ASP A 225 -5.70 17.97 -12.62
C ASP A 225 -7.04 17.22 -12.45
N ASP A 226 -7.32 16.20 -13.28
CA ASP A 226 -8.50 15.35 -13.19
C ASP A 226 -8.47 14.50 -11.89
N LEU A 227 -7.32 13.92 -11.55
CA LEU A 227 -7.17 13.11 -10.33
C LEU A 227 -7.43 13.95 -9.06
N ALA A 228 -6.93 15.20 -9.03
CA ALA A 228 -7.21 16.14 -7.95
C ALA A 228 -8.71 16.50 -7.87
N ALA A 229 -9.35 16.75 -9.01
CA ALA A 229 -10.76 17.09 -9.08
C ALA A 229 -11.69 15.99 -8.54
N HIS A 230 -11.28 14.73 -8.68
CA HIS A 230 -11.98 13.55 -8.16
C HIS A 230 -11.52 13.08 -6.77
N SER A 231 -10.61 13.82 -6.11
CA SER A 231 -10.04 13.47 -4.81
C SER A 231 -9.33 12.09 -4.81
N GLY A 232 -8.75 11.72 -5.93
CA GLY A 232 -7.94 10.52 -6.07
C GLY A 232 -6.53 10.70 -5.50
N PHE A 233 -5.75 9.63 -5.47
CA PHE A 233 -4.37 9.62 -4.98
C PHE A 233 -3.44 8.84 -5.89
N LEU A 234 -2.12 9.03 -5.69
CA LEU A 234 -1.06 8.42 -6.47
C LEU A 234 -0.22 7.47 -5.60
N VAL A 235 0.10 6.29 -6.13
CA VAL A 235 1.09 5.35 -5.56
C VAL A 235 2.15 5.07 -6.60
N PRO A 236 3.26 5.81 -6.63
CA PRO A 236 4.19 5.78 -7.75
C PRO A 236 4.99 4.48 -7.86
N THR A 237 5.29 3.80 -6.74
CA THR A 237 6.14 2.59 -6.73
C THR A 237 7.46 2.79 -7.49
N GLY A 238 8.09 3.95 -7.29
CA GLY A 238 9.22 4.37 -8.11
C GLY A 238 10.46 3.52 -7.94
N PHE A 239 10.66 2.98 -6.73
CA PHE A 239 11.81 2.12 -6.45
C PHE A 239 11.82 0.85 -7.31
N VAL A 240 10.68 0.21 -7.56
CA VAL A 240 10.63 -1.00 -8.42
C VAL A 240 11.09 -0.70 -9.84
N PHE A 241 10.79 0.49 -10.39
CA PHE A 241 11.24 0.88 -11.72
C PHE A 241 12.75 1.15 -11.76
N GLU A 242 13.34 1.67 -10.69
CA GLU A 242 14.80 1.74 -10.59
C GLU A 242 15.46 0.35 -10.59
N GLN A 243 14.86 -0.62 -9.91
CA GLN A 243 15.34 -2.01 -9.93
C GLN A 243 15.20 -2.66 -11.32
N LEU A 244 14.13 -2.35 -12.05
CA LEU A 244 13.90 -2.85 -13.41
C LEU A 244 14.80 -2.19 -14.46
N LYS A 245 15.47 -1.08 -14.14
CA LYS A 245 16.23 -0.25 -15.07
C LYS A 245 17.24 -1.05 -15.90
N GLU A 246 18.06 -1.90 -15.25
CA GLU A 246 19.08 -2.67 -15.98
C GLU A 246 18.45 -3.61 -17.00
N SER A 247 17.43 -4.36 -16.63
CA SER A 247 16.76 -5.32 -17.52
C SER A 247 15.94 -4.66 -18.62
N MET A 248 15.29 -3.54 -18.34
CA MET A 248 14.44 -2.83 -19.29
C MET A 248 15.25 -1.99 -20.30
N LEU A 249 16.44 -1.55 -19.94
CA LEU A 249 17.34 -0.79 -20.83
C LEU A 249 18.37 -1.68 -21.52
N ASP A 250 18.38 -2.99 -21.26
CA ASP A 250 19.26 -3.92 -21.92
C ASP A 250 19.05 -3.92 -23.45
N SER A 251 20.14 -4.11 -24.20
CA SER A 251 20.14 -4.07 -25.66
C SER A 251 19.29 -5.15 -26.32
N SER A 252 18.93 -6.21 -25.60
CA SER A 252 18.02 -7.25 -26.08
C SER A 252 16.56 -6.80 -26.14
N GLN A 253 16.20 -5.73 -25.43
CA GLN A 253 14.87 -5.15 -25.48
C GLN A 253 14.66 -4.33 -26.76
N PRO A 254 13.43 -4.23 -27.30
CA PRO A 254 13.10 -3.37 -28.44
C PRO A 254 13.51 -1.92 -28.19
N ALA A 255 14.10 -1.26 -29.18
CA ALA A 255 14.62 0.10 -29.03
C ALA A 255 13.57 1.14 -28.60
N ASP A 256 12.33 0.99 -29.09
CA ASP A 256 11.23 1.89 -28.74
C ASP A 256 10.78 1.67 -27.29
N LEU A 257 10.77 0.44 -26.80
CA LEU A 257 10.46 0.12 -25.41
C LEU A 257 11.53 0.68 -24.47
N ARG A 258 12.81 0.53 -24.81
CA ARG A 258 13.92 1.10 -24.02
C ARG A 258 13.81 2.62 -23.90
N ARG A 259 13.56 3.29 -25.04
CA ARG A 259 13.40 4.75 -25.05
C ARG A 259 12.21 5.18 -24.23
N TRP A 260 11.04 4.57 -24.41
CA TRP A 260 9.84 4.85 -23.66
C TRP A 260 10.06 4.65 -22.14
N PHE A 261 10.72 3.56 -21.75
CA PHE A 261 11.01 3.30 -20.35
C PHE A 261 12.01 4.32 -19.76
N ALA A 262 13.05 4.70 -20.52
CA ALA A 262 14.01 5.73 -20.09
C ALA A 262 13.33 7.09 -19.89
N GLU A 263 12.49 7.51 -20.82
CA GLU A 263 11.70 8.74 -20.73
C GLU A 263 10.75 8.69 -19.50
N GLY A 264 10.16 7.53 -19.23
CA GLY A 264 9.32 7.32 -18.03
C GLY A 264 10.09 7.48 -16.74
N LEU A 265 11.28 6.89 -16.61
CA LEU A 265 12.15 7.04 -15.44
C LEU A 265 12.53 8.50 -15.20
N GLU A 266 12.82 9.26 -16.25
CA GLU A 266 13.16 10.68 -16.15
C GLU A 266 11.95 11.52 -15.73
N ASN A 267 10.74 11.19 -16.20
CA ASN A 267 9.52 11.93 -15.93
C ASN A 267 8.88 11.58 -14.57
N HIS A 268 9.12 10.40 -14.02
CA HIS A 268 8.41 9.89 -12.84
C HIS A 268 8.55 10.80 -11.60
N PRO A 269 9.73 11.35 -11.26
CA PRO A 269 9.84 12.35 -10.19
C PRO A 269 8.98 13.61 -10.42
N ASP A 270 8.88 14.08 -11.67
CA ASP A 270 8.05 15.24 -12.02
C ASP A 270 6.56 14.96 -11.83
N VAL A 271 6.11 13.72 -12.05
CA VAL A 271 4.74 13.29 -11.73
C VAL A 271 4.48 13.35 -10.22
N VAL A 272 5.41 12.87 -9.39
CA VAL A 272 5.32 12.96 -7.92
C VAL A 272 5.23 14.41 -7.46
N ILE A 273 6.10 15.28 -7.97
CA ILE A 273 6.08 16.72 -7.68
C ILE A 273 4.77 17.36 -8.16
N GLY A 274 4.34 17.01 -9.36
CA GLY A 274 3.09 17.51 -9.94
C GLY A 274 1.86 17.11 -9.12
N ALA A 275 1.85 15.92 -8.53
CA ALA A 275 0.81 15.45 -7.61
C ALA A 275 0.83 16.26 -6.31
N ARG A 276 2.01 16.38 -5.66
CA ARG A 276 2.18 17.20 -4.44
C ARG A 276 1.69 18.63 -4.64
N ASP A 277 2.09 19.28 -5.73
CA ASP A 277 1.78 20.70 -6.00
C ASP A 277 0.27 20.93 -6.23
N ARG A 278 -0.48 19.87 -6.53
CA ARG A 278 -1.95 19.88 -6.64
C ARG A 278 -2.68 19.40 -5.38
N GLY A 279 -1.94 19.08 -4.32
CA GLY A 279 -2.51 18.55 -3.09
C GLY A 279 -3.05 17.12 -3.24
N ILE A 280 -2.63 16.39 -4.27
CA ILE A 280 -2.96 14.97 -4.43
C ILE A 280 -2.11 14.19 -3.44
N PRO A 281 -2.73 13.34 -2.59
CA PRO A 281 -1.98 12.48 -1.70
C PRO A 281 -1.06 11.54 -2.49
N VAL A 282 0.20 11.45 -2.08
CA VAL A 282 1.17 10.47 -2.58
C VAL A 282 1.39 9.44 -1.49
N LEU A 283 1.19 8.16 -1.79
CA LEU A 283 1.37 7.07 -0.84
C LEU A 283 2.57 6.21 -1.27
N ALA A 284 3.28 5.65 -0.29
CA ALA A 284 4.37 4.71 -0.54
C ALA A 284 3.83 3.30 -0.77
N GLY A 285 4.31 2.64 -1.82
CA GLY A 285 4.00 1.27 -2.15
C GLY A 285 5.19 0.59 -2.83
N THR A 286 5.40 -0.69 -2.56
CA THR A 286 6.59 -1.42 -3.05
C THR A 286 6.36 -2.11 -4.37
N ASP A 287 5.14 -2.49 -4.69
CA ASP A 287 4.79 -3.45 -5.75
C ASP A 287 5.48 -4.82 -5.50
N LEU A 288 6.73 -4.94 -5.88
CA LEU A 288 7.66 -6.06 -5.59
C LEU A 288 9.10 -5.49 -5.51
N PRO A 289 9.99 -6.05 -4.70
CA PRO A 289 9.78 -7.15 -3.73
C PRO A 289 9.18 -6.66 -2.41
N VAL A 290 8.60 -7.59 -1.67
CA VAL A 290 8.15 -7.35 -0.29
C VAL A 290 9.32 -6.89 0.58
N GLY A 291 9.09 -5.84 1.41
CA GLY A 291 10.10 -5.31 2.33
C GLY A 291 10.90 -4.11 1.83
N ALA A 292 10.67 -3.67 0.60
CA ALA A 292 11.35 -2.49 0.03
C ALA A 292 10.66 -1.15 0.36
N LEU A 293 9.77 -1.08 1.38
CA LEU A 293 8.99 0.12 1.67
C LEU A 293 9.87 1.33 2.02
N VAL A 294 10.94 1.14 2.76
CA VAL A 294 11.85 2.25 3.10
C VAL A 294 12.64 2.73 1.88
N ASP A 295 12.95 1.82 0.94
CA ASP A 295 13.57 2.21 -0.33
C ASP A 295 12.64 3.11 -1.15
N GLU A 296 11.33 2.82 -1.15
CA GLU A 296 10.33 3.69 -1.77
C GLU A 296 10.23 5.05 -1.05
N VAL A 297 10.23 5.08 0.29
CA VAL A 297 10.25 6.34 1.07
C VAL A 297 11.48 7.19 0.71
N VAL A 298 12.65 6.57 0.62
CA VAL A 298 13.89 7.24 0.21
C VAL A 298 13.80 7.72 -1.25
N TRP A 299 13.22 6.92 -2.14
CA TRP A 299 13.00 7.31 -3.52
C TRP A 299 12.04 8.51 -3.62
N LEU A 300 10.92 8.51 -2.88
CA LEU A 300 9.98 9.64 -2.81
C LEU A 300 10.68 10.94 -2.32
N HIS A 301 11.51 10.82 -1.31
CA HIS A 301 12.31 11.97 -0.82
C HIS A 301 13.29 12.48 -1.88
N ARG A 302 14.02 11.61 -2.55
CA ARG A 302 14.92 11.96 -3.66
C ARG A 302 14.18 12.58 -4.85
N SER A 303 12.94 12.16 -5.07
CA SER A 303 12.05 12.72 -6.10
C SER A 303 11.47 14.09 -5.73
N GLY A 304 11.79 14.63 -4.53
CA GLY A 304 11.49 16.01 -4.13
C GLY A 304 10.37 16.17 -3.11
N LEU A 305 9.88 15.11 -2.49
CA LEU A 305 9.07 15.24 -1.27
C LEU A 305 9.95 15.64 -0.10
N SER A 306 9.42 16.41 0.85
CA SER A 306 10.11 16.63 2.12
C SER A 306 10.25 15.31 2.88
N ALA A 307 11.20 15.18 3.80
CA ALA A 307 11.31 14.00 4.65
C ALA A 307 10.00 13.75 5.44
N HIS A 308 9.31 14.82 5.86
CA HIS A 308 8.02 14.75 6.50
C HIS A 308 6.96 14.11 5.59
N ASP A 309 6.85 14.57 4.33
CA ASP A 309 5.86 14.05 3.38
C ASP A 309 6.20 12.61 2.94
N ALA A 310 7.48 12.30 2.76
CA ALA A 310 7.93 10.96 2.40
C ALA A 310 7.66 9.92 3.50
N VAL A 311 7.92 10.26 4.78
CA VAL A 311 7.53 9.41 5.92
C VAL A 311 6.00 9.33 6.02
N GLY A 312 5.31 10.46 5.83
CA GLY A 312 3.85 10.51 5.80
C GLY A 312 3.23 9.60 4.75
N ALA A 313 3.85 9.53 3.58
CA ALA A 313 3.41 8.65 2.48
C ALA A 313 3.42 7.16 2.88
N ALA A 314 4.27 6.75 3.80
CA ALA A 314 4.31 5.39 4.35
C ALA A 314 3.63 5.27 5.73
N SER A 315 3.07 6.33 6.31
CA SER A 315 2.47 6.29 7.65
C SER A 315 1.17 7.07 7.71
N TRP A 316 1.15 8.27 8.28
CA TRP A 316 -0.07 9.01 8.60
C TRP A 316 -0.91 9.41 7.38
N THR A 317 -0.30 9.78 6.26
CA THR A 317 -1.02 10.10 5.02
C THR A 317 -1.70 8.87 4.44
N SER A 318 -0.97 7.74 4.33
CA SER A 318 -1.54 6.47 3.87
C SER A 318 -2.68 6.00 4.77
N ARG A 319 -2.53 6.12 6.09
CA ARG A 319 -3.58 5.73 7.04
C ARG A 319 -4.82 6.61 6.95
N GLU A 320 -4.64 7.90 6.68
CA GLU A 320 -5.76 8.82 6.46
C GLU A 320 -6.52 8.50 5.18
N VAL A 321 -5.80 8.35 4.07
CA VAL A 321 -6.37 8.11 2.74
C VAL A 321 -7.03 6.74 2.65
N LEU A 322 -6.48 5.73 3.32
CA LEU A 322 -6.96 4.36 3.31
C LEU A 322 -7.93 4.03 4.46
N ASP A 323 -8.35 5.01 5.25
CA ASP A 323 -9.28 4.87 6.40
C ASP A 323 -8.79 3.87 7.47
N LEU A 324 -7.48 3.83 7.71
CA LEU A 324 -6.84 3.00 8.73
C LEU A 324 -6.75 3.73 10.08
N SER A 325 -6.43 2.99 11.14
CA SER A 325 -6.21 3.53 12.48
C SER A 325 -5.08 4.58 12.50
N ARG A 326 -5.27 5.69 13.26
CA ARG A 326 -4.36 6.85 13.34
C ARG A 326 -3.95 7.21 14.77
N LEU A 327 -3.88 6.23 15.66
CA LEU A 327 -3.56 6.37 17.09
C LEU A 327 -4.58 7.20 17.88
N ARG A 328 -5.85 7.23 17.47
CA ARG A 328 -6.94 7.82 18.22
C ARG A 328 -7.39 6.89 19.33
N HIS A 329 -8.14 7.42 20.31
CA HIS A 329 -8.78 6.58 21.31
C HIS A 329 -9.70 5.53 20.65
N SER A 330 -9.57 4.28 21.08
CA SER A 330 -10.23 3.09 20.55
C SER A 330 -9.77 2.59 19.18
N ASP A 331 -8.83 3.26 18.53
CA ASP A 331 -8.19 2.72 17.32
C ASP A 331 -7.47 1.40 17.61
N ARG A 332 -7.29 0.56 16.59
CA ARG A 332 -6.36 -0.57 16.63
C ARG A 332 -4.96 -0.06 16.97
N ALA A 333 -4.26 -0.74 17.85
CA ALA A 333 -2.94 -0.33 18.30
C ALA A 333 -1.87 -0.78 17.29
N ASP A 334 -1.62 0.07 16.28
CA ASP A 334 -0.58 -0.07 15.28
C ASP A 334 0.35 1.14 15.36
N LEU A 335 1.50 0.99 15.98
CA LEU A 335 2.48 2.06 16.15
C LEU A 335 3.91 1.53 16.12
N ILE A 336 4.83 2.43 15.80
CA ILE A 336 6.28 2.23 15.92
C ILE A 336 6.89 3.36 16.74
N TRP A 337 7.99 3.06 17.42
CA TRP A 337 8.70 4.01 18.26
C TRP A 337 10.19 4.05 17.91
N PHE A 338 10.75 5.27 17.95
CA PHE A 338 12.15 5.55 17.70
C PHE A 338 12.72 6.46 18.81
N ALA A 339 13.96 6.24 19.21
CA ALA A 339 14.65 7.12 20.15
C ALA A 339 14.94 8.51 19.56
N HIS A 340 15.13 8.59 18.23
CA HIS A 340 15.43 9.80 17.49
C HIS A 340 14.38 10.06 16.41
N ASP A 341 14.32 11.28 15.86
CA ASP A 341 13.38 11.63 14.82
C ASP A 341 13.72 10.90 13.50
N PRO A 342 12.88 9.98 13.01
CA PRO A 342 13.18 9.27 11.76
C PRO A 342 13.12 10.15 10.50
N ARG A 343 12.68 11.40 10.61
CA ARG A 343 12.75 12.36 9.50
C ARG A 343 14.15 12.96 9.31
N ASP A 344 15.01 12.86 10.33
CA ASP A 344 16.42 13.29 10.24
C ASP A 344 17.28 12.25 9.50
N ASP A 345 16.86 10.95 9.54
CA ASP A 345 17.50 9.86 8.82
C ASP A 345 16.45 8.79 8.46
N LEU A 346 16.02 8.79 7.21
CA LEU A 346 14.96 7.89 6.73
C LEU A 346 15.34 6.41 6.80
N GLU A 347 16.64 6.07 6.82
CA GLU A 347 17.10 4.68 6.95
C GLU A 347 16.72 4.06 8.30
N MET A 348 16.47 4.87 9.33
CA MET A 348 16.00 4.41 10.64
C MET A 348 14.67 3.65 10.54
N LEU A 349 13.84 4.00 9.56
CA LEU A 349 12.54 3.32 9.35
C LEU A 349 12.66 1.82 9.08
N ARG A 350 13.85 1.32 8.67
CA ARG A 350 14.07 -0.11 8.41
C ARG A 350 14.03 -0.96 9.68
N SER A 351 14.33 -0.37 10.83
CA SER A 351 14.47 -1.11 12.08
C SER A 351 13.96 -0.24 13.24
N PRO A 352 12.63 -0.12 13.41
CA PRO A 352 12.09 0.55 14.58
C PRO A 352 12.54 -0.16 15.85
N GLU A 353 12.96 0.60 16.89
CA GLU A 353 13.40 0.02 18.17
C GLU A 353 12.22 -0.66 18.90
N LEU A 354 10.98 -0.26 18.58
CA LEU A 354 9.78 -0.90 19.07
C LEU A 354 8.68 -0.83 18.01
N ALA A 355 8.02 -1.95 17.76
CA ALA A 355 6.80 -2.02 16.99
C ALA A 355 5.68 -2.68 17.79
N VAL A 356 4.49 -2.10 17.74
CA VAL A 356 3.25 -2.68 18.26
C VAL A 356 2.29 -2.79 17.11
N ILE A 357 1.94 -4.01 16.72
CA ILE A 357 1.05 -4.29 15.59
C ILE A 357 -0.14 -5.09 16.11
N GLY A 358 -1.37 -4.58 15.88
CA GLY A 358 -2.58 -5.20 16.40
C GLY A 358 -2.62 -5.34 17.91
N GLY A 359 -1.89 -4.47 18.63
CA GLY A 359 -1.75 -4.48 20.07
C GLY A 359 -0.70 -5.43 20.64
N GLU A 360 -0.01 -6.17 19.79
CA GLU A 360 1.07 -7.08 20.21
C GLU A 360 2.44 -6.45 19.91
N VAL A 361 3.35 -6.54 20.89
CA VAL A 361 4.73 -6.10 20.74
C VAL A 361 5.44 -7.07 19.80
N SER A 362 5.91 -6.55 18.67
CA SER A 362 6.84 -7.29 17.81
C SER A 362 8.26 -7.12 18.37
N ALA A 363 8.97 -8.22 18.56
CA ALA A 363 10.39 -8.13 18.90
C ALA A 363 11.14 -7.41 17.78
N ALA A 364 11.99 -6.44 18.14
CA ALA A 364 12.91 -5.85 17.19
C ALA A 364 13.64 -6.97 16.43
N ALA A 365 13.80 -6.82 15.11
CA ALA A 365 14.63 -7.74 14.34
C ALA A 365 16.05 -7.73 14.94
N PRO A 366 16.69 -8.90 15.13
CA PRO A 366 18.03 -8.99 15.70
C PRO A 366 19.08 -8.32 14.82
#